data_b4bafd834cf932eb9dce8bddef49cccf
#
_entry.id   b4bafd834cf932eb9dce8bddef49cccf
#
_cell.length_a   1.000
_cell.length_b   1.000
_cell.length_c   1.000
_cell.angle_alpha   90.00
_cell.angle_beta   90.00
_cell.angle_gamma   90.00
#
_symmetry.space_group_name_H-M   'P 1'
#
loop_
_entity.id
_entity.type
_entity.pdbx_description
1 polymer ?
#
loop_
_entity_poly.entity_id
_entity_poly.type
_entity_poly.pdbx_seq_one_letter_code
_entity_poly.pdbx_strand_id
1 'polypeptide(L)'
;MRKKIINSFSYFFIILFFPSFVTGVFLPNLVCGIFACMGFILNFQNLKELFFKYLLPSLYFIFFYILILISSILSNHSIHSLESTALYFTFLIYILSLITLFNKNEKFRKLFFLCGILTCFILSVDAFYEFVNGSNILGFSSIDGRIAGLFGDRWLLGRYLIYILPILVGMYYLEKDKFDDYKYLFLITIILTSIVIIFSGERAAFLLFFMYLLLIFIFFLNKLSKLKIFIILITIIFLITLPFLFSETSERIKDNFIIYLTSNDYEKNQYLSMFVTSWKMFVDNIFLGIGPNNFRYDCSNPIYNVSKWSCSTHPHSTFFQILAEVGILGFLLVYSVLVYFVYKSVILVFSKKISHRSFGIYSLQCAIIIYLFPPMITGNFFLSWYGFIYYLPISLFMVYSSKYK
;
A
#
# COMPACT_ATOMS: atom_id res chain seq x y z
N MET A 1 15.97 -12.88 31.07
CA MET A 1 15.50 -14.02 30.29
C MET A 1 14.34 -13.63 29.36
N ARG A 2 13.23 -13.08 29.85
CA ARG A 2 12.03 -12.70 29.09
C ARG A 2 12.31 -11.79 27.86
N LYS A 3 13.10 -10.70 28.02
CA LYS A 3 13.49 -9.81 26.91
C LYS A 3 14.30 -10.51 25.80
N LYS A 4 15.16 -11.48 26.17
CA LYS A 4 16.00 -12.21 25.21
C LYS A 4 15.17 -13.17 24.35
N ILE A 5 14.19 -13.83 24.96
CA ILE A 5 13.24 -14.73 24.26
C ILE A 5 12.37 -13.93 23.29
N ILE A 6 11.80 -12.80 23.73
CA ILE A 6 10.95 -11.96 22.88
C ILE A 6 11.74 -11.36 21.72
N ASN A 7 13.00 -10.96 21.94
CA ASN A 7 13.86 -10.49 20.85
C ASN A 7 14.17 -11.60 19.82
N SER A 8 14.46 -12.82 20.27
CA SER A 8 14.71 -13.94 19.34
C SER A 8 13.46 -14.29 18.53
N PHE A 9 12.30 -14.27 19.16
CA PHE A 9 11.01 -14.48 18.51
C PHE A 9 10.71 -13.37 17.50
N SER A 10 10.96 -12.09 17.83
CA SER A 10 10.76 -11.00 16.90
C SER A 10 11.63 -11.10 15.65
N TYR A 11 12.85 -11.61 15.75
CA TYR A 11 13.71 -11.85 14.59
C TYR A 11 13.17 -12.94 13.67
N PHE A 12 12.61 -14.01 14.21
CA PHE A 12 11.99 -15.06 13.39
C PHE A 12 10.81 -14.51 12.57
N PHE A 13 9.93 -13.76 13.21
CA PHE A 13 8.77 -13.18 12.52
C PHE A 13 9.13 -12.09 11.51
N ILE A 14 10.27 -11.39 11.67
CA ILE A 14 10.76 -10.45 10.64
C ILE A 14 11.05 -11.19 9.34
N ILE A 15 11.68 -12.36 9.41
CA ILE A 15 12.01 -13.15 8.22
C ILE A 15 10.74 -13.53 7.46
N LEU A 16 9.67 -13.81 8.18
CA LEU A 16 8.38 -14.18 7.60
C LEU A 16 7.53 -12.98 7.16
N PHE A 17 7.85 -11.76 7.60
CA PHE A 17 6.98 -10.59 7.37
C PHE A 17 6.67 -10.39 5.88
N PHE A 18 7.67 -10.09 5.07
CA PHE A 18 7.47 -9.84 3.64
C PHE A 18 7.04 -11.08 2.85
N PRO A 19 7.62 -12.28 3.04
CA PRO A 19 7.18 -13.48 2.32
C PRO A 19 5.75 -13.90 2.65
N SER A 20 5.26 -13.63 3.87
CA SER A 20 3.91 -14.02 4.26
C SER A 20 2.82 -13.43 3.34
N PHE A 21 3.04 -12.23 2.80
CA PHE A 21 2.07 -11.58 1.91
C PHE A 21 1.88 -12.32 0.56
N VAL A 22 2.83 -13.17 0.20
CA VAL A 22 2.76 -13.97 -1.03
C VAL A 22 1.84 -15.19 -0.86
N THR A 23 1.75 -15.75 0.36
CA THR A 23 1.06 -17.01 0.63
C THR A 23 -0.47 -16.92 0.72
N GLY A 24 -1.04 -15.72 0.76
CA GLY A 24 -2.50 -15.52 0.88
C GLY A 24 -2.89 -14.65 2.06
N VAL A 25 -4.10 -14.83 2.58
CA VAL A 25 -4.69 -13.95 3.59
C VAL A 25 -4.30 -14.34 5.02
N PHE A 26 -4.20 -15.65 5.29
CA PHE A 26 -4.02 -16.16 6.65
C PHE A 26 -2.66 -15.82 7.25
N LEU A 27 -1.58 -16.13 6.54
CA LEU A 27 -0.22 -15.98 7.08
C LEU A 27 0.19 -14.53 7.36
N PRO A 28 -0.12 -13.53 6.51
CA PRO A 28 0.12 -12.13 6.84
C PRO A 28 -0.62 -11.67 8.09
N ASN A 29 -1.89 -12.04 8.23
CA ASN A 29 -2.68 -11.69 9.40
C ASN A 29 -2.08 -12.29 10.68
N LEU A 30 -1.66 -13.55 10.61
CA LEU A 30 -1.00 -14.22 11.75
C LEU A 30 0.33 -13.55 12.10
N VAL A 31 1.21 -13.33 11.13
CA VAL A 31 2.54 -12.72 11.34
C VAL A 31 2.40 -11.31 11.87
N CYS A 32 1.58 -10.47 11.25
CA CYS A 32 1.38 -9.08 11.67
C CYS A 32 0.63 -9.00 13.02
N GLY A 33 -0.33 -9.89 13.28
CA GLY A 33 -0.99 -10.01 14.57
C GLY A 33 -0.02 -10.37 15.69
N ILE A 34 0.90 -11.31 15.45
CA ILE A 34 1.97 -11.64 16.40
C ILE A 34 2.89 -10.43 16.63
N PHE A 35 3.27 -9.69 15.58
CA PHE A 35 4.02 -8.45 15.72
C PHE A 35 3.29 -7.43 16.61
N ALA A 36 2.00 -7.27 16.40
CA ALA A 36 1.18 -6.38 17.22
C ALA A 36 1.19 -6.83 18.69
N CYS A 37 0.94 -8.11 18.96
CA CYS A 37 0.96 -8.67 20.33
C CYS A 37 2.33 -8.54 20.99
N MET A 38 3.40 -8.85 20.26
CA MET A 38 4.76 -8.75 20.82
C MET A 38 5.12 -7.31 21.18
N GLY A 39 4.82 -6.36 20.32
CA GLY A 39 5.06 -4.96 20.60
C GLY A 39 4.21 -4.44 21.74
N PHE A 40 2.97 -4.90 21.88
CA PHE A 40 2.12 -4.59 23.01
C PHE A 40 2.73 -5.09 24.32
N ILE A 41 3.16 -6.36 24.36
CA ILE A 41 3.79 -6.97 25.55
C ILE A 41 5.10 -6.25 25.92
N LEU A 42 5.94 -5.91 24.93
CA LEU A 42 7.21 -5.21 25.14
C LEU A 42 7.04 -3.79 25.66
N ASN A 43 5.91 -3.16 25.37
CA ASN A 43 5.65 -1.76 25.65
C ASN A 43 4.58 -1.53 26.71
N PHE A 44 4.01 -2.58 27.26
CA PHE A 44 2.89 -2.45 28.19
C PHE A 44 3.16 -1.42 29.29
N GLN A 45 4.38 -1.39 29.82
CA GLN A 45 4.79 -0.40 30.82
C GLN A 45 4.99 1.02 30.26
N ASN A 46 5.29 1.15 28.98
CA ASN A 46 5.60 2.43 28.33
C ASN A 46 4.50 2.89 27.33
N LEU A 47 3.37 2.18 27.27
CA LEU A 47 2.26 2.51 26.37
C LEU A 47 1.78 3.95 26.57
N LYS A 48 1.71 4.38 27.84
CA LYS A 48 1.33 5.75 28.19
C LYS A 48 2.30 6.78 27.60
N GLU A 49 3.61 6.57 27.73
CA GLU A 49 4.63 7.47 27.16
C GLU A 49 4.57 7.49 25.62
N LEU A 50 4.40 6.31 25.00
CA LEU A 50 4.26 6.23 23.54
C LEU A 50 3.00 6.93 23.05
N PHE A 51 1.89 6.73 23.73
CA PHE A 51 0.64 7.40 23.42
C PHE A 51 0.79 8.92 23.47
N PHE A 52 1.38 9.47 24.55
CA PHE A 52 1.60 10.92 24.66
C PHE A 52 2.68 11.43 23.72
N LYS A 53 3.71 10.65 23.42
CA LYS A 53 4.72 11.02 22.42
C LYS A 53 4.12 11.17 21.01
N TYR A 54 3.15 10.33 20.68
CA TYR A 54 2.44 10.34 19.38
C TYR A 54 0.96 10.70 19.56
N LEU A 55 0.67 11.64 20.47
CA LEU A 55 -0.70 11.97 20.88
C LEU A 55 -1.62 12.28 19.71
N LEU A 56 -1.23 13.21 18.82
CA LEU A 56 -2.06 13.62 17.69
C LEU A 56 -2.41 12.46 16.75
N PRO A 57 -1.45 11.68 16.22
CA PRO A 57 -1.77 10.50 15.41
C PRO A 57 -2.61 9.45 16.14
N SER A 58 -2.37 9.25 17.44
CA SER A 58 -3.13 8.27 18.24
C SER A 58 -4.57 8.72 18.45
N LEU A 59 -4.80 9.99 18.80
CA LEU A 59 -6.14 10.58 18.93
C LEU A 59 -6.88 10.55 17.59
N TYR A 60 -6.17 10.82 16.49
CA TYR A 60 -6.72 10.79 15.16
C TYR A 60 -7.22 9.38 14.78
N PHE A 61 -6.41 8.36 15.06
CA PHE A 61 -6.81 6.98 14.86
C PHE A 61 -8.00 6.58 15.75
N ILE A 62 -7.99 6.97 17.03
CA ILE A 62 -9.08 6.67 17.97
C ILE A 62 -10.37 7.34 17.51
N PHE A 63 -10.30 8.59 17.05
CA PHE A 63 -11.47 9.32 16.55
C PHE A 63 -12.06 8.62 15.30
N PHE A 64 -11.21 8.22 14.36
CA PHE A 64 -11.65 7.43 13.22
C PHE A 64 -12.24 6.08 13.66
N TYR A 65 -11.61 5.42 14.64
CA TYR A 65 -12.11 4.14 15.17
C TYR A 65 -13.49 4.28 15.82
N ILE A 66 -13.73 5.32 16.61
CA ILE A 66 -15.04 5.61 17.20
C ILE A 66 -16.07 5.85 16.10
N LEU A 67 -15.71 6.57 15.05
CA LEU A 67 -16.60 6.86 13.94
C LEU A 67 -17.00 5.58 13.19
N ILE A 68 -16.06 4.69 12.87
CA ILE A 68 -16.40 3.40 12.22
C ILE A 68 -17.19 2.49 13.14
N LEU A 69 -16.99 2.58 14.46
CA LEU A 69 -17.78 1.83 15.45
C LEU A 69 -19.25 2.31 15.46
N ILE A 70 -19.48 3.62 15.48
CA ILE A 70 -20.82 4.20 15.40
C ILE A 70 -21.49 3.80 14.07
N SER A 71 -20.79 3.95 12.95
CA SER A 71 -21.28 3.53 11.64
C SER A 71 -21.66 2.05 11.62
N SER A 72 -20.86 1.17 12.25
CA SER A 72 -21.14 -0.26 12.34
C SER A 72 -22.40 -0.58 13.16
N ILE A 73 -22.57 0.08 14.29
CA ILE A 73 -23.75 -0.14 15.17
C ILE A 73 -25.03 0.27 14.45
N LEU A 74 -24.98 1.36 13.69
CA LEU A 74 -26.14 1.94 12.99
C LEU A 74 -26.41 1.26 11.63
N SER A 75 -25.55 0.37 11.17
CA SER A 75 -25.67 -0.28 9.87
C SER A 75 -26.71 -1.39 9.84
N ASN A 76 -27.29 -1.65 8.66
CA ASN A 76 -28.24 -2.75 8.44
C ASN A 76 -27.64 -4.15 8.69
N HIS A 77 -26.31 -4.30 8.47
CA HIS A 77 -25.57 -5.55 8.70
C HIS A 77 -24.58 -5.36 9.87
N SER A 78 -25.08 -4.91 11.02
CA SER A 78 -24.26 -4.47 12.17
C SER A 78 -23.27 -5.53 12.67
N ILE A 79 -23.65 -6.80 12.72
CA ILE A 79 -22.77 -7.89 13.22
C ILE A 79 -21.50 -7.99 12.35
N HIS A 80 -21.64 -8.06 11.02
CA HIS A 80 -20.50 -8.16 10.10
C HIS A 80 -19.64 -6.90 10.09
N SER A 81 -20.28 -5.74 10.20
CA SER A 81 -19.61 -4.46 10.29
C SER A 81 -18.82 -4.32 11.59
N LEU A 82 -19.38 -4.73 12.73
CA LEU A 82 -18.72 -4.74 14.02
C LEU A 82 -17.52 -5.70 14.07
N GLU A 83 -17.62 -6.88 13.44
CA GLU A 83 -16.50 -7.82 13.30
C GLU A 83 -15.32 -7.16 12.58
N SER A 84 -15.59 -6.52 11.44
CA SER A 84 -14.58 -5.79 10.66
C SER A 84 -13.98 -4.63 11.45
N THR A 85 -14.78 -3.89 12.17
CA THR A 85 -14.36 -2.77 13.03
C THR A 85 -13.53 -3.24 14.21
N ALA A 86 -13.90 -4.33 14.87
CA ALA A 86 -13.11 -4.90 15.98
C ALA A 86 -11.70 -5.29 15.51
N LEU A 87 -11.60 -5.94 14.35
CA LEU A 87 -10.31 -6.31 13.76
C LEU A 87 -9.47 -5.08 13.39
N TYR A 88 -10.09 -3.97 13.01
CA TYR A 88 -9.39 -2.75 12.60
C TYR A 88 -8.55 -2.15 13.73
N PHE A 89 -8.92 -2.36 15.00
CA PHE A 89 -8.14 -1.91 16.15
C PHE A 89 -6.73 -2.51 16.21
N THR A 90 -6.53 -3.67 15.59
CA THR A 90 -5.21 -4.33 15.51
C THR A 90 -4.16 -3.45 14.81
N PHE A 91 -4.58 -2.58 13.88
CA PHE A 91 -3.66 -1.67 13.19
C PHE A 91 -3.04 -0.62 14.11
N LEU A 92 -3.77 -0.10 15.11
CA LEU A 92 -3.19 0.80 16.10
C LEU A 92 -2.08 0.12 16.89
N ILE A 93 -2.35 -1.11 17.39
CA ILE A 93 -1.38 -1.89 18.13
C ILE A 93 -0.18 -2.22 17.26
N TYR A 94 -0.40 -2.57 16.00
CA TYR A 94 0.65 -2.83 15.01
C TYR A 94 1.56 -1.60 14.78
N ILE A 95 0.98 -0.42 14.58
CA ILE A 95 1.73 0.84 14.40
C ILE A 95 2.62 1.11 15.61
N LEU A 96 2.07 1.08 16.82
CA LEU A 96 2.80 1.33 18.06
C LEU A 96 3.91 0.29 18.28
N SER A 97 3.66 -0.97 17.91
CA SER A 97 4.63 -2.06 18.00
C SER A 97 5.80 -1.85 17.06
N LEU A 98 5.54 -1.52 15.79
CA LEU A 98 6.59 -1.21 14.82
C LEU A 98 7.42 0.00 15.27
N ILE A 99 6.78 1.08 15.70
CA ILE A 99 7.48 2.26 16.21
C ILE A 99 8.48 1.88 17.29
N THR A 100 8.08 1.03 18.21
CA THR A 100 8.95 0.61 19.32
C THR A 100 10.11 -0.26 18.86
N LEU A 101 9.83 -1.27 18.02
CA LEU A 101 10.84 -2.18 17.52
C LEU A 101 11.89 -1.44 16.67
N PHE A 102 11.44 -0.54 15.81
CA PHE A 102 12.33 0.27 14.98
C PHE A 102 13.14 1.31 15.75
N ASN A 103 12.58 1.89 16.82
CA ASN A 103 13.33 2.85 17.65
C ASN A 103 14.41 2.20 18.50
N LYS A 104 14.15 1.02 19.04
CA LYS A 104 15.02 0.38 20.05
C LYS A 104 16.12 -0.50 19.47
N ASN A 105 15.99 -0.99 18.22
CA ASN A 105 16.84 -2.07 17.75
C ASN A 105 17.35 -1.85 16.32
N GLU A 106 18.65 -1.54 16.20
CA GLU A 106 19.30 -1.37 14.91
C GLU A 106 19.37 -2.69 14.10
N LYS A 107 19.69 -3.80 14.78
CA LYS A 107 19.72 -5.13 14.14
C LYS A 107 18.36 -5.51 13.57
N PHE A 108 17.27 -5.11 14.26
CA PHE A 108 15.92 -5.28 13.75
C PHE A 108 15.71 -4.53 12.43
N ARG A 109 16.10 -3.25 12.36
CA ARG A 109 15.97 -2.44 11.13
C ARG A 109 16.78 -3.03 9.97
N LYS A 110 18.03 -3.47 10.26
CA LYS A 110 18.91 -4.07 9.24
C LYS A 110 18.31 -5.37 8.70
N LEU A 111 17.82 -6.25 9.58
CA LEU A 111 17.20 -7.51 9.17
C LEU A 111 15.89 -7.29 8.41
N PHE A 112 15.05 -6.37 8.87
CA PHE A 112 13.79 -6.02 8.20
C PHE A 112 14.04 -5.51 6.77
N PHE A 113 14.99 -4.60 6.60
CA PHE A 113 15.39 -4.09 5.30
C PHE A 113 15.91 -5.22 4.39
N LEU A 114 16.80 -6.07 4.91
CA LEU A 114 17.36 -7.19 4.16
C LEU A 114 16.29 -8.18 3.72
N CYS A 115 15.36 -8.55 4.61
CA CYS A 115 14.24 -9.44 4.26
C CYS A 115 13.35 -8.83 3.17
N GLY A 116 13.07 -7.53 3.25
CA GLY A 116 12.31 -6.83 2.22
C GLY A 116 12.99 -6.87 0.85
N ILE A 117 14.31 -6.57 0.80
CA ILE A 117 15.09 -6.64 -0.44
C ILE A 117 15.11 -8.07 -1.00
N LEU A 118 15.41 -9.06 -0.17
CA LEU A 118 15.49 -10.46 -0.61
C LEU A 118 14.14 -10.95 -1.12
N THR A 119 13.05 -10.60 -0.46
CA THR A 119 11.71 -10.97 -0.95
C THR A 119 11.42 -10.33 -2.30
N CYS A 120 11.66 -9.03 -2.47
CA CYS A 120 11.46 -8.36 -3.75
C CYS A 120 12.38 -8.93 -4.84
N PHE A 121 13.63 -9.27 -4.50
CA PHE A 121 14.58 -9.88 -5.43
C PHE A 121 14.08 -11.26 -5.91
N ILE A 122 13.72 -12.15 -4.98
CA ILE A 122 13.22 -13.50 -5.30
C ILE A 122 11.94 -13.41 -6.15
N LEU A 123 10.99 -12.57 -5.77
CA LEU A 123 9.77 -12.37 -6.56
C LEU A 123 10.06 -11.84 -7.96
N SER A 124 11.04 -10.94 -8.09
CA SER A 124 11.40 -10.40 -9.40
C SER A 124 12.11 -11.42 -10.29
N VAL A 125 12.95 -12.26 -9.72
CA VAL A 125 13.62 -13.35 -10.45
C VAL A 125 12.60 -14.40 -10.91
N ASP A 126 11.69 -14.82 -10.03
CA ASP A 126 10.62 -15.76 -10.37
C ASP A 126 9.68 -15.22 -11.45
N ALA A 127 9.30 -13.95 -11.36
CA ALA A 127 8.49 -13.29 -12.37
C ALA A 127 9.20 -13.21 -13.75
N PHE A 128 10.50 -12.96 -13.74
CA PHE A 128 11.29 -12.97 -14.96
C PHE A 128 11.37 -14.39 -15.56
N TYR A 129 11.54 -15.40 -14.71
CA TYR A 129 11.50 -16.80 -15.12
C TYR A 129 10.13 -17.15 -15.75
N GLU A 130 9.01 -16.74 -15.13
CA GLU A 130 7.65 -16.91 -15.68
C GLU A 130 7.51 -16.23 -17.04
N PHE A 131 8.03 -15.00 -17.19
CA PHE A 131 7.98 -14.26 -18.45
C PHE A 131 8.69 -15.02 -19.60
N VAL A 132 9.82 -15.65 -19.33
CA VAL A 132 10.60 -16.38 -20.34
C VAL A 132 10.02 -17.75 -20.64
N ASN A 133 9.55 -18.49 -19.63
CA ASN A 133 9.15 -19.90 -19.73
C ASN A 133 7.63 -20.11 -19.82
N GLY A 134 6.81 -19.06 -19.64
CA GLY A 134 5.35 -19.15 -19.63
C GLY A 134 4.76 -19.68 -18.31
N SER A 135 5.59 -20.12 -17.37
CA SER A 135 5.18 -20.57 -16.03
C SER A 135 6.26 -20.22 -15.00
N ASN A 136 5.83 -19.97 -13.76
CA ASN A 136 6.75 -19.69 -12.66
C ASN A 136 7.46 -20.95 -12.15
N ILE A 137 8.39 -20.80 -11.19
CA ILE A 137 9.18 -21.92 -10.62
C ILE A 137 8.28 -23.00 -9.98
N LEU A 138 7.08 -22.66 -9.50
CA LEU A 138 6.11 -23.59 -8.93
C LEU A 138 5.15 -24.21 -9.96
N GLY A 139 5.28 -23.87 -11.26
CA GLY A 139 4.47 -24.40 -12.35
C GLY A 139 3.13 -23.65 -12.57
N PHE A 140 2.88 -22.53 -11.91
CA PHE A 140 1.73 -21.67 -12.23
C PHE A 140 2.00 -20.93 -13.54
N SER A 141 1.09 -21.04 -14.49
CA SER A 141 1.17 -20.34 -15.78
C SER A 141 0.59 -18.95 -15.71
N SER A 142 1.11 -18.05 -16.52
CA SER A 142 0.52 -16.72 -16.71
C SER A 142 -0.91 -16.85 -17.26
N ILE A 143 -1.85 -16.11 -16.66
CA ILE A 143 -3.26 -16.08 -17.09
C ILE A 143 -3.53 -14.74 -17.75
N ASP A 144 -4.11 -14.74 -18.92
CA ASP A 144 -4.43 -13.53 -19.69
C ASP A 144 -3.20 -12.61 -19.89
N GLY A 145 -2.01 -13.13 -20.11
CA GLY A 145 -0.80 -12.34 -20.32
C GLY A 145 -0.36 -11.52 -19.07
N ARG A 146 -0.78 -11.93 -17.86
CA ARG A 146 -0.33 -11.33 -16.59
C ARG A 146 0.65 -12.25 -15.90
N ILE A 147 1.74 -11.66 -15.46
CA ILE A 147 2.75 -12.33 -14.66
C ILE A 147 2.34 -12.20 -13.19
N ALA A 148 2.11 -13.33 -12.55
CA ALA A 148 1.72 -13.39 -11.15
C ALA A 148 2.85 -13.86 -10.23
N GLY A 149 3.88 -14.51 -10.77
CA GLY A 149 4.99 -15.08 -10.01
C GLY A 149 4.51 -16.02 -8.92
N LEU A 150 5.18 -16.00 -7.79
CA LEU A 150 4.80 -16.82 -6.63
C LEU A 150 3.43 -16.49 -6.01
N PHE A 151 2.70 -15.47 -6.50
CA PHE A 151 1.31 -15.22 -6.11
C PHE A 151 0.32 -16.22 -6.74
N GLY A 152 0.75 -17.02 -7.71
CA GLY A 152 -0.06 -18.06 -8.36
C GLY A 152 -1.19 -17.47 -9.22
N ASP A 153 -2.43 -17.75 -8.88
CA ASP A 153 -3.63 -17.29 -9.59
C ASP A 153 -4.06 -15.84 -9.24
N ARG A 154 -3.32 -15.18 -8.34
CA ARG A 154 -3.67 -13.84 -7.85
C ARG A 154 -2.83 -12.75 -8.52
N TRP A 155 -3.45 -11.87 -9.22
CA TRP A 155 -2.82 -10.72 -9.90
C TRP A 155 -2.45 -9.60 -8.93
N LEU A 156 -1.46 -9.85 -8.08
CA LEU A 156 -1.08 -8.97 -6.97
C LEU A 156 0.41 -8.62 -6.97
N LEU A 157 1.21 -9.25 -7.84
CA LEU A 157 2.66 -9.10 -7.85
C LEU A 157 3.09 -7.65 -8.06
N GLY A 158 2.62 -7.01 -9.13
CA GLY A 158 2.98 -5.64 -9.44
C GLY A 158 2.57 -4.66 -8.35
N ARG A 159 1.36 -4.82 -7.80
CA ARG A 159 0.88 -3.99 -6.68
C ARG A 159 1.68 -4.21 -5.40
N TYR A 160 1.99 -5.43 -5.06
CA TYR A 160 2.84 -5.72 -3.91
C TYR A 160 4.21 -5.03 -4.05
N LEU A 161 4.85 -5.19 -5.20
CA LEU A 161 6.16 -4.62 -5.47
C LEU A 161 6.16 -3.09 -5.40
N ILE A 162 5.17 -2.42 -6.02
CA ILE A 162 5.10 -0.94 -5.99
C ILE A 162 4.79 -0.40 -4.59
N TYR A 163 4.07 -1.14 -3.74
CA TYR A 163 3.83 -0.69 -2.37
C TYR A 163 5.06 -0.84 -1.48
N ILE A 164 5.89 -1.84 -1.73
CA ILE A 164 7.12 -2.07 -0.94
C ILE A 164 8.30 -1.24 -1.44
N LEU A 165 8.40 -1.01 -2.75
CA LEU A 165 9.52 -0.29 -3.37
C LEU A 165 9.83 1.07 -2.72
N PRO A 166 8.88 2.02 -2.56
CA PRO A 166 9.17 3.31 -1.94
C PRO A 166 9.58 3.19 -0.47
N ILE A 167 9.10 2.15 0.23
CA ILE A 167 9.46 1.88 1.62
C ILE A 167 10.92 1.46 1.71
N LEU A 168 11.37 0.53 0.87
CA LEU A 168 12.77 0.08 0.84
C LEU A 168 13.71 1.22 0.42
N VAL A 169 13.31 2.02 -0.58
CA VAL A 169 14.07 3.22 -0.99
C VAL A 169 14.16 4.20 0.18
N GLY A 170 13.05 4.46 0.86
CA GLY A 170 13.02 5.33 2.04
C GLY A 170 13.95 4.84 3.14
N MET A 171 13.87 3.57 3.52
CA MET A 171 14.72 2.97 4.55
C MET A 171 16.21 3.01 4.19
N TYR A 172 16.57 2.68 2.94
CA TYR A 172 17.95 2.71 2.49
C TYR A 172 18.57 4.12 2.67
N TYR A 173 17.89 5.15 2.19
CA TYR A 173 18.42 6.52 2.28
C TYR A 173 18.40 7.10 3.70
N LEU A 174 17.52 6.62 4.57
CA LEU A 174 17.46 7.04 5.98
C LEU A 174 18.54 6.40 6.86
N GLU A 175 19.02 5.22 6.49
CA GLU A 175 20.06 4.48 7.22
C GLU A 175 21.24 4.12 6.29
N LYS A 176 21.55 4.99 5.29
CA LYS A 176 22.50 4.70 4.21
C LYS A 176 23.84 4.16 4.71
N ASP A 177 24.42 4.81 5.70
CA ASP A 177 25.73 4.41 6.25
C ASP A 177 25.74 3.00 6.85
N LYS A 178 24.56 2.53 7.32
CA LYS A 178 24.39 1.21 7.93
C LYS A 178 24.03 0.13 6.93
N PHE A 179 23.52 0.52 5.77
CA PHE A 179 23.04 -0.39 4.71
C PHE A 179 23.99 -0.40 3.50
N ASP A 180 25.13 0.27 3.59
CA ASP A 180 26.07 0.38 2.45
C ASP A 180 26.62 -0.97 2.00
N ASP A 181 26.78 -1.93 2.92
CA ASP A 181 27.15 -3.33 2.61
C ASP A 181 26.16 -4.00 1.63
N TYR A 182 24.89 -3.55 1.61
CA TYR A 182 23.83 -4.10 0.76
C TYR A 182 23.56 -3.27 -0.49
N LYS A 183 24.39 -2.25 -0.77
CA LYS A 183 24.19 -1.28 -1.86
C LYS A 183 23.94 -1.94 -3.22
N TYR A 184 24.78 -2.87 -3.60
CA TYR A 184 24.65 -3.53 -4.91
C TYR A 184 23.41 -4.44 -4.99
N LEU A 185 23.15 -5.19 -3.94
CA LEU A 185 21.93 -6.00 -3.86
C LEU A 185 20.68 -5.11 -3.93
N PHE A 186 20.68 -4.00 -3.20
CA PHE A 186 19.60 -3.02 -3.24
C PHE A 186 19.40 -2.46 -4.66
N LEU A 187 20.47 -1.99 -5.33
CA LEU A 187 20.38 -1.41 -6.67
C LEU A 187 19.86 -2.43 -7.69
N ILE A 188 20.39 -3.65 -7.67
CA ILE A 188 19.93 -4.73 -8.57
C ILE A 188 18.44 -5.03 -8.30
N THR A 189 18.04 -5.15 -7.02
CA THR A 189 16.65 -5.41 -6.67
C THR A 189 15.72 -4.30 -7.16
N ILE A 190 16.09 -3.02 -6.97
CA ILE A 190 15.27 -1.90 -7.45
C ILE A 190 15.08 -1.94 -8.97
N ILE A 191 16.14 -2.22 -9.72
CA ILE A 191 16.08 -2.31 -11.18
C ILE A 191 15.17 -3.47 -11.60
N LEU A 192 15.39 -4.68 -11.07
CA LEU A 192 14.59 -5.85 -11.41
C LEU A 192 13.12 -5.66 -11.02
N THR A 193 12.86 -5.14 -9.81
CA THR A 193 11.50 -4.84 -9.34
C THR A 193 10.80 -3.84 -10.26
N SER A 194 11.50 -2.79 -10.70
CA SER A 194 10.94 -1.79 -11.62
C SER A 194 10.57 -2.40 -12.97
N ILE A 195 11.42 -3.27 -13.51
CA ILE A 195 11.16 -3.99 -14.76
C ILE A 195 9.93 -4.89 -14.59
N VAL A 196 9.86 -5.67 -13.51
CA VAL A 196 8.74 -6.58 -13.26
C VAL A 196 7.43 -5.81 -13.07
N ILE A 197 7.41 -4.69 -12.37
CA ILE A 197 6.19 -3.87 -12.25
C ILE A 197 5.66 -3.46 -13.63
N ILE A 198 6.55 -3.05 -14.55
CA ILE A 198 6.19 -2.64 -15.91
C ILE A 198 5.60 -3.80 -16.70
N PHE A 199 6.23 -4.99 -16.61
CA PHE A 199 5.85 -6.17 -17.40
C PHE A 199 4.82 -7.09 -16.71
N SER A 200 4.44 -6.84 -15.46
CA SER A 200 3.45 -7.65 -14.74
C SER A 200 2.06 -7.67 -15.39
N GLY A 201 1.79 -6.73 -16.30
CA GLY A 201 0.47 -6.58 -16.92
C GLY A 201 -0.61 -6.02 -15.98
N GLU A 202 -0.25 -5.60 -14.77
CA GLU A 202 -1.16 -4.96 -13.81
C GLU A 202 -1.24 -3.45 -14.03
N ARG A 203 -2.32 -2.99 -14.68
CA ARG A 203 -2.53 -1.56 -15.00
C ARG A 203 -2.41 -0.62 -13.81
N ALA A 204 -2.99 -1.00 -12.67
CA ALA A 204 -2.94 -0.19 -11.45
C ALA A 204 -1.49 -0.07 -10.93
N ALA A 205 -0.72 -1.16 -10.92
CA ALA A 205 0.67 -1.15 -10.49
C ALA A 205 1.52 -0.27 -11.41
N PHE A 206 1.31 -0.38 -12.71
CA PHE A 206 1.97 0.43 -13.73
C PHE A 206 1.72 1.93 -13.51
N LEU A 207 0.46 2.35 -13.35
CA LEU A 207 0.11 3.76 -13.11
C LEU A 207 0.69 4.28 -11.79
N LEU A 208 0.63 3.50 -10.70
CA LEU A 208 1.22 3.86 -9.41
C LEU A 208 2.74 3.98 -9.49
N PHE A 209 3.39 3.12 -10.27
CA PHE A 209 4.83 3.20 -10.48
C PHE A 209 5.22 4.49 -11.23
N PHE A 210 4.48 4.86 -12.28
CA PHE A 210 4.70 6.13 -12.96
C PHE A 210 4.45 7.33 -12.06
N MET A 211 3.42 7.29 -11.26
CA MET A 211 3.18 8.33 -10.26
C MET A 211 4.36 8.44 -9.28
N TYR A 212 4.90 7.31 -8.82
CA TYR A 212 6.09 7.31 -7.97
C TYR A 212 7.31 7.91 -8.66
N LEU A 213 7.58 7.53 -9.92
CA LEU A 213 8.67 8.12 -10.70
C LEU A 213 8.48 9.63 -10.92
N LEU A 214 7.26 10.08 -11.18
CA LEU A 214 6.92 11.50 -11.30
C LEU A 214 7.18 12.25 -9.99
N LEU A 215 6.76 11.71 -8.86
CA LEU A 215 7.03 12.29 -7.54
C LEU A 215 8.54 12.40 -7.27
N ILE A 216 9.32 11.35 -7.56
CA ILE A 216 10.78 11.40 -7.45
C ILE A 216 11.36 12.47 -8.38
N PHE A 217 10.89 12.54 -9.61
CA PHE A 217 11.33 13.56 -10.57
C PHE A 217 11.06 14.98 -10.04
N ILE A 218 9.86 15.24 -9.52
CA ILE A 218 9.49 16.53 -8.91
C ILE A 218 10.42 16.87 -7.74
N PHE A 219 10.80 15.91 -6.91
CA PHE A 219 11.71 16.12 -5.79
C PHE A 219 13.09 16.62 -6.26
N PHE A 220 13.59 16.12 -7.38
CA PHE A 220 14.89 16.51 -7.92
C PHE A 220 14.84 17.64 -8.94
N LEU A 221 13.67 18.09 -9.39
CA LEU A 221 13.49 19.01 -10.51
C LEU A 221 14.35 20.29 -10.34
N ASN A 222 14.31 20.92 -9.17
CA ASN A 222 15.03 22.16 -8.88
C ASN A 222 16.56 22.00 -8.80
N LYS A 223 17.10 20.79 -8.94
CA LYS A 223 18.53 20.46 -8.74
C LYS A 223 19.17 19.78 -9.93
N LEU A 224 18.36 19.46 -10.93
CA LEU A 224 18.82 18.84 -12.15
C LEU A 224 19.15 19.94 -13.18
N SER A 225 20.25 19.77 -13.91
CA SER A 225 20.48 20.58 -15.10
C SER A 225 19.41 20.29 -16.16
N LYS A 226 19.14 21.26 -17.05
CA LYS A 226 18.17 21.13 -18.14
C LYS A 226 18.38 19.83 -18.95
N LEU A 227 19.65 19.46 -19.20
CA LEU A 227 20.00 18.24 -19.91
C LEU A 227 19.57 16.98 -19.14
N LYS A 228 19.81 16.93 -17.82
CA LYS A 228 19.38 15.78 -17.00
C LYS A 228 17.86 15.67 -16.93
N ILE A 229 17.14 16.79 -16.83
CA ILE A 229 15.68 16.84 -16.91
C ILE A 229 15.21 16.22 -18.23
N PHE A 230 15.78 16.65 -19.35
CA PHE A 230 15.45 16.15 -20.68
C PHE A 230 15.69 14.63 -20.81
N ILE A 231 16.85 14.13 -20.34
CA ILE A 231 17.17 12.69 -20.36
C ILE A 231 16.15 11.90 -19.52
N ILE A 232 15.83 12.38 -18.31
CA ILE A 232 14.85 11.69 -17.44
C ILE A 232 13.48 11.67 -18.09
N LEU A 233 13.02 12.76 -18.69
CA LEU A 233 11.74 12.81 -19.40
C LEU A 233 11.70 11.83 -20.56
N ILE A 234 12.76 11.75 -21.38
CA ILE A 234 12.85 10.76 -22.46
C ILE A 234 12.80 9.34 -21.90
N THR A 235 13.53 9.07 -20.80
CA THR A 235 13.53 7.76 -20.18
C THR A 235 12.13 7.38 -19.65
N ILE A 236 11.42 8.32 -19.03
CA ILE A 236 10.04 8.10 -18.58
C ILE A 236 9.13 7.82 -19.76
N ILE A 237 9.20 8.62 -20.84
CA ILE A 237 8.41 8.40 -22.06
C ILE A 237 8.73 7.02 -22.66
N PHE A 238 10.00 6.67 -22.77
CA PHE A 238 10.42 5.35 -23.26
C PHE A 238 9.84 4.22 -22.42
N LEU A 239 9.93 4.31 -21.08
CA LEU A 239 9.36 3.32 -20.18
C LEU A 239 7.84 3.21 -20.30
N ILE A 240 7.13 4.34 -20.55
CA ILE A 240 5.68 4.34 -20.80
C ILE A 240 5.36 3.63 -22.12
N THR A 241 6.17 3.83 -23.15
CA THR A 241 5.91 3.25 -24.48
C THR A 241 6.35 1.80 -24.58
N LEU A 242 7.29 1.36 -23.74
CA LEU A 242 7.86 0.01 -23.80
C LEU A 242 6.83 -1.13 -23.77
N PRO A 243 5.81 -1.16 -22.90
CA PRO A 243 4.79 -2.21 -22.91
C PRO A 243 3.97 -2.28 -24.21
N PHE A 244 3.86 -1.16 -24.93
CA PHE A 244 3.12 -1.12 -26.20
C PHE A 244 3.88 -1.74 -27.38
N LEU A 245 5.16 -2.07 -27.19
CA LEU A 245 5.95 -2.80 -28.18
C LEU A 245 5.66 -4.31 -28.16
N PHE A 246 5.00 -4.81 -27.12
CA PHE A 246 4.61 -6.21 -26.99
C PHE A 246 3.12 -6.34 -27.34
N SER A 247 2.79 -7.12 -28.39
CA SER A 247 1.46 -7.21 -28.98
C SER A 247 0.37 -7.55 -27.95
N GLU A 248 0.56 -8.60 -27.14
CA GLU A 248 -0.42 -9.03 -26.15
C GLU A 248 -0.68 -7.99 -25.05
N THR A 249 0.37 -7.32 -24.58
CA THR A 249 0.24 -6.26 -23.57
C THR A 249 -0.41 -5.02 -24.16
N SER A 250 -0.08 -4.71 -25.43
CA SER A 250 -0.62 -3.57 -26.17
C SER A 250 -2.13 -3.70 -26.43
N GLU A 251 -2.58 -4.83 -26.95
CA GLU A 251 -4.01 -5.09 -27.20
C GLU A 251 -4.81 -4.98 -25.90
N ARG A 252 -4.30 -5.57 -24.85
CA ARG A 252 -4.93 -5.51 -23.56
C ARG A 252 -5.02 -4.12 -22.94
N ILE A 253 -3.97 -3.31 -23.08
CA ILE A 253 -3.99 -1.92 -22.59
C ILE A 253 -4.98 -1.10 -23.44
N LYS A 254 -4.96 -1.26 -24.75
CA LYS A 254 -5.85 -0.52 -25.67
C LYS A 254 -7.32 -0.87 -25.40
N ASP A 255 -7.68 -2.13 -25.48
CA ASP A 255 -9.08 -2.54 -25.41
C ASP A 255 -9.71 -2.24 -24.05
N ASN A 256 -9.02 -2.60 -22.98
CA ASN A 256 -9.58 -2.39 -21.66
C ASN A 256 -9.43 -0.96 -21.14
N PHE A 257 -8.35 -0.23 -21.51
CA PHE A 257 -8.15 1.14 -21.04
C PHE A 257 -9.04 2.13 -21.78
N ILE A 258 -9.19 1.96 -23.10
CA ILE A 258 -10.11 2.76 -23.91
C ILE A 258 -11.55 2.52 -23.45
N ILE A 259 -11.97 1.27 -23.27
CA ILE A 259 -13.30 0.94 -22.75
C ILE A 259 -13.51 1.57 -21.37
N TYR A 260 -12.51 1.48 -20.49
CA TYR A 260 -12.59 2.07 -19.15
C TYR A 260 -12.76 3.60 -19.19
N LEU A 261 -12.08 4.30 -20.10
CA LEU A 261 -12.14 5.76 -20.20
C LEU A 261 -13.34 6.27 -21.01
N THR A 262 -13.81 5.51 -22.00
CA THR A 262 -14.79 6.01 -22.98
C THR A 262 -16.17 5.41 -22.84
N SER A 263 -16.30 4.24 -22.20
CA SER A 263 -17.59 3.58 -22.04
C SER A 263 -18.32 4.07 -20.79
N ASN A 264 -19.43 4.75 -20.99
CA ASN A 264 -20.42 5.04 -19.94
C ASN A 264 -21.40 3.85 -19.74
N ASP A 265 -21.17 2.73 -20.40
CA ASP A 265 -21.99 1.54 -20.31
C ASP A 265 -21.57 0.70 -19.09
N TYR A 266 -22.43 0.63 -18.10
CA TYR A 266 -22.22 -0.13 -16.86
C TYR A 266 -22.08 -1.64 -17.11
N GLU A 267 -22.68 -2.17 -18.18
CA GLU A 267 -22.55 -3.59 -18.54
C GLU A 267 -21.17 -3.96 -19.09
N LYS A 268 -20.45 -2.98 -19.62
CA LYS A 268 -19.11 -3.17 -20.21
C LYS A 268 -17.99 -2.79 -19.25
N ASN A 269 -18.25 -1.93 -18.26
CA ASN A 269 -17.26 -1.38 -17.35
C ASN A 269 -17.53 -1.78 -15.90
N GLN A 270 -16.96 -2.90 -15.49
CA GLN A 270 -17.16 -3.44 -14.13
C GLN A 270 -16.74 -2.46 -13.00
N TYR A 271 -15.67 -1.70 -13.18
CA TYR A 271 -15.22 -0.75 -12.15
C TYR A 271 -16.16 0.45 -12.06
N LEU A 272 -16.62 0.96 -13.18
CA LEU A 272 -17.60 2.04 -13.22
C LEU A 272 -18.90 1.61 -12.52
N SER A 273 -19.36 0.38 -12.77
CA SER A 273 -20.54 -0.17 -12.09
C SER A 273 -20.38 -0.16 -10.57
N MET A 274 -19.26 -0.67 -10.06
CA MET A 274 -18.99 -0.68 -8.61
C MET A 274 -18.85 0.73 -8.04
N PHE A 275 -18.24 1.66 -8.79
CA PHE A 275 -18.10 3.06 -8.34
C PHE A 275 -19.44 3.77 -8.26
N VAL A 276 -20.30 3.60 -9.27
CA VAL A 276 -21.64 4.18 -9.28
C VAL A 276 -22.53 3.55 -8.22
N THR A 277 -22.45 2.24 -8.02
CA THR A 277 -23.12 1.55 -6.92
C THR A 277 -22.71 2.11 -5.56
N SER A 278 -21.39 2.28 -5.33
CA SER A 278 -20.86 2.90 -4.10
C SER A 278 -21.31 4.35 -3.93
N TRP A 279 -21.35 5.12 -5.03
CA TRP A 279 -21.82 6.49 -5.01
C TRP A 279 -23.30 6.59 -4.60
N LYS A 280 -24.17 5.72 -5.12
CA LYS A 280 -25.57 5.66 -4.70
C LYS A 280 -25.71 5.34 -3.21
N MET A 281 -24.94 4.35 -2.71
CA MET A 281 -24.92 4.04 -1.27
C MET A 281 -24.51 5.26 -0.43
N PHE A 282 -23.48 6.00 -0.89
CA PHE A 282 -23.04 7.23 -0.23
C PHE A 282 -24.11 8.30 -0.21
N VAL A 283 -24.80 8.57 -1.33
CA VAL A 283 -25.84 9.61 -1.43
C VAL A 283 -27.00 9.32 -0.45
N ASP A 284 -27.37 8.06 -0.27
CA ASP A 284 -28.42 7.69 0.67
C ASP A 284 -27.95 7.68 2.14
N ASN A 285 -26.62 7.59 2.37
CA ASN A 285 -26.03 7.47 3.71
C ASN A 285 -24.84 8.45 3.89
N ILE A 286 -25.06 9.74 3.62
CA ILE A 286 -24.01 10.77 3.45
C ILE A 286 -23.06 10.85 4.65
N PHE A 287 -23.55 10.85 5.89
CA PHE A 287 -22.72 11.15 7.05
C PHE A 287 -21.86 9.98 7.54
N LEU A 288 -22.47 8.79 7.69
CA LEU A 288 -21.85 7.63 8.34
C LEU A 288 -21.68 6.42 7.41
N GLY A 289 -22.21 6.49 6.18
CA GLY A 289 -22.20 5.37 5.25
C GLY A 289 -23.07 4.20 5.71
N ILE A 290 -22.95 3.08 4.99
CA ILE A 290 -23.70 1.84 5.24
C ILE A 290 -23.04 0.90 6.27
N GLY A 291 -21.91 1.29 6.84
CA GLY A 291 -21.09 0.49 7.75
C GLY A 291 -19.88 -0.19 7.08
N PRO A 292 -18.74 -0.28 7.79
CA PRO A 292 -17.53 -0.93 7.30
C PRO A 292 -17.77 -2.34 6.75
N ASN A 293 -17.22 -2.61 5.55
CA ASN A 293 -17.28 -3.91 4.86
C ASN A 293 -18.69 -4.39 4.46
N ASN A 294 -19.69 -3.50 4.43
CA ASN A 294 -21.06 -3.82 4.07
C ASN A 294 -21.37 -3.65 2.58
N PHE A 295 -20.50 -3.08 1.78
CA PHE A 295 -20.69 -2.98 0.33
C PHE A 295 -21.11 -4.31 -0.30
N ARG A 296 -20.48 -5.42 0.11
CA ARG A 296 -20.75 -6.78 -0.39
C ARG A 296 -22.17 -7.29 -0.15
N TYR A 297 -22.85 -6.77 0.84
CA TYR A 297 -24.21 -7.18 1.19
C TYR A 297 -25.26 -6.29 0.52
N ASP A 298 -24.98 -4.99 0.42
CA ASP A 298 -25.94 -4.03 -0.09
C ASP A 298 -25.84 -3.81 -1.62
N CYS A 299 -24.76 -4.24 -2.26
CA CYS A 299 -24.53 -4.04 -3.71
C CYS A 299 -25.56 -4.73 -4.61
N SER A 300 -26.22 -5.79 -4.12
CA SER A 300 -27.30 -6.49 -4.84
C SER A 300 -28.67 -5.84 -4.66
N ASN A 301 -28.81 -4.91 -3.72
CA ASN A 301 -30.06 -4.19 -3.50
C ASN A 301 -30.46 -3.44 -4.80
N PRO A 302 -31.68 -3.62 -5.33
CA PRO A 302 -32.15 -2.96 -6.55
C PRO A 302 -32.00 -1.44 -6.57
N ILE A 303 -31.99 -0.78 -5.40
CA ILE A 303 -31.78 0.68 -5.28
C ILE A 303 -30.38 1.05 -5.72
N TYR A 304 -29.38 0.25 -5.39
CA TYR A 304 -27.96 0.54 -5.63
C TYR A 304 -27.41 -0.16 -6.87
N ASN A 305 -27.94 -1.32 -7.20
CA ASN A 305 -27.49 -2.14 -8.32
C ASN A 305 -27.70 -1.40 -9.66
N VAL A 306 -26.69 -1.34 -10.51
CA VAL A 306 -26.76 -0.71 -11.83
C VAL A 306 -26.44 -1.67 -12.96
N SER A 307 -25.83 -2.83 -12.68
CA SER A 307 -25.51 -3.89 -13.63
C SER A 307 -25.11 -5.19 -12.94
N LYS A 308 -24.92 -6.26 -13.69
CA LYS A 308 -24.39 -7.54 -13.18
C LYS A 308 -23.01 -7.41 -12.51
N TRP A 309 -22.27 -6.34 -12.77
CA TRP A 309 -20.96 -6.05 -12.21
C TRP A 309 -20.98 -5.18 -10.97
N SER A 310 -22.15 -4.78 -10.48
CA SER A 310 -22.28 -3.91 -9.31
C SER A 310 -21.71 -4.52 -8.03
N CYS A 311 -21.68 -5.85 -7.94
CA CYS A 311 -21.30 -6.57 -6.71
C CYS A 311 -19.91 -7.18 -6.78
N SER A 312 -19.18 -6.99 -5.68
CA SER A 312 -17.90 -7.61 -5.36
C SER A 312 -17.73 -7.62 -3.84
N THR A 313 -16.60 -8.16 -3.35
CA THR A 313 -16.24 -8.09 -1.92
C THR A 313 -16.03 -6.66 -1.41
N HIS A 314 -15.74 -5.72 -2.31
CA HIS A 314 -15.54 -4.29 -2.04
C HIS A 314 -15.50 -3.54 -3.39
N PRO A 315 -15.62 -2.21 -3.43
CA PRO A 315 -15.68 -1.46 -4.70
C PRO A 315 -14.37 -1.40 -5.49
N HIS A 316 -13.31 -2.07 -5.06
CA HIS A 316 -11.96 -2.00 -5.63
C HIS A 316 -11.36 -0.58 -5.69
N SER A 317 -11.85 0.36 -4.91
CA SER A 317 -11.30 1.70 -4.73
C SER A 317 -11.51 2.15 -3.29
N THR A 318 -10.42 2.47 -2.59
CA THR A 318 -10.47 3.00 -1.21
C THR A 318 -11.31 4.28 -1.16
N PHE A 319 -11.23 5.13 -2.19
CA PHE A 319 -12.01 6.36 -2.29
C PHE A 319 -13.52 6.09 -2.22
N PHE A 320 -14.02 5.26 -3.12
CA PHE A 320 -15.44 4.92 -3.16
C PHE A 320 -15.87 4.04 -1.99
N GLN A 321 -14.99 3.17 -1.51
CA GLN A 321 -15.29 2.33 -0.35
C GLN A 321 -15.53 3.16 0.90
N ILE A 322 -14.65 4.12 1.20
CA ILE A 322 -14.79 4.95 2.40
C ILE A 322 -16.03 5.85 2.30
N LEU A 323 -16.32 6.43 1.13
CA LEU A 323 -17.54 7.20 0.94
C LEU A 323 -18.79 6.37 1.19
N ALA A 324 -18.88 5.18 0.60
CA ALA A 324 -20.04 4.30 0.74
C ALA A 324 -20.17 3.74 2.16
N GLU A 325 -19.09 3.27 2.76
CA GLU A 325 -19.13 2.50 4.00
C GLU A 325 -19.00 3.32 5.27
N VAL A 326 -18.35 4.52 5.22
CA VAL A 326 -18.15 5.39 6.41
C VAL A 326 -18.63 6.83 6.18
N GLY A 327 -19.14 7.12 4.99
CA GLY A 327 -19.68 8.43 4.65
C GLY A 327 -18.64 9.53 4.56
N ILE A 328 -19.14 10.77 4.50
CA ILE A 328 -18.30 11.96 4.35
C ILE A 328 -17.39 12.20 5.56
N LEU A 329 -17.82 11.85 6.77
CA LEU A 329 -17.01 12.06 7.96
C LEU A 329 -15.77 11.16 7.95
N GLY A 330 -15.93 9.87 7.61
CA GLY A 330 -14.81 8.94 7.44
C GLY A 330 -13.90 9.33 6.29
N PHE A 331 -14.49 9.76 5.19
CA PHE A 331 -13.77 10.23 4.01
C PHE A 331 -12.87 11.43 4.33
N LEU A 332 -13.40 12.47 4.98
CA LEU A 332 -12.61 13.65 5.37
C LEU A 332 -11.45 13.26 6.31
N LEU A 333 -11.66 12.34 7.23
CA LEU A 333 -10.58 11.86 8.08
C LEU A 333 -9.50 11.14 7.28
N VAL A 334 -9.82 10.13 6.49
CA VAL A 334 -8.80 9.36 5.75
C VAL A 334 -8.08 10.23 4.73
N TYR A 335 -8.80 11.06 3.97
CA TYR A 335 -8.19 11.89 2.93
C TYR A 335 -7.46 13.13 3.46
N SER A 336 -7.74 13.58 4.70
CA SER A 336 -6.89 14.59 5.33
C SER A 336 -5.48 14.07 5.63
N VAL A 337 -5.30 12.75 5.83
CA VAL A 337 -3.97 12.12 5.91
C VAL A 337 -3.23 12.27 4.58
N LEU A 338 -3.91 12.01 3.45
CA LEU A 338 -3.32 12.23 2.13
C LEU A 338 -2.89 13.70 1.94
N VAL A 339 -3.80 14.64 2.24
CA VAL A 339 -3.51 16.09 2.14
C VAL A 339 -2.32 16.48 3.01
N TYR A 340 -2.25 15.96 4.24
CA TYR A 340 -1.11 16.19 5.14
C TYR A 340 0.21 15.71 4.53
N PHE A 341 0.26 14.49 3.96
CA PHE A 341 1.50 13.97 3.38
C PHE A 341 1.87 14.65 2.07
N VAL A 342 0.91 15.05 1.24
CA VAL A 342 1.14 15.90 0.07
C VAL A 342 1.74 17.24 0.50
N TYR A 343 1.16 17.93 1.47
CA TYR A 343 1.68 19.18 2.02
C TYR A 343 3.12 19.05 2.55
N LYS A 344 3.40 18.00 3.34
CA LYS A 344 4.74 17.73 3.85
C LYS A 344 5.75 17.43 2.73
N SER A 345 5.32 16.74 1.68
CA SER A 345 6.14 16.45 0.50
C SER A 345 6.47 17.73 -0.27
N VAL A 346 5.51 18.62 -0.45
CA VAL A 346 5.71 19.93 -1.09
C VAL A 346 6.76 20.75 -0.32
N ILE A 347 6.66 20.80 1.01
CA ILE A 347 7.66 21.50 1.84
C ILE A 347 9.09 20.93 1.58
N LEU A 348 9.22 19.59 1.49
CA LEU A 348 10.54 18.98 1.23
C LEU A 348 11.06 19.29 -0.17
N VAL A 349 10.20 19.32 -1.18
CA VAL A 349 10.57 19.67 -2.57
C VAL A 349 11.14 21.09 -2.65
N PHE A 350 10.50 22.02 -1.97
CA PHE A 350 10.93 23.43 -1.97
C PHE A 350 12.03 23.74 -0.93
N SER A 351 12.44 22.77 -0.10
CA SER A 351 13.53 22.97 0.83
C SER A 351 14.86 23.15 0.11
N LYS A 352 15.68 24.11 0.56
CA LYS A 352 17.01 24.36 -0.02
C LYS A 352 18.02 23.25 0.30
N LYS A 353 17.81 22.48 1.38
CA LYS A 353 18.72 21.41 1.81
C LYS A 353 18.19 20.04 1.38
N ILE A 354 18.74 19.48 0.31
CA ILE A 354 18.54 18.07 -0.01
C ILE A 354 19.66 17.26 0.62
N SER A 355 19.28 16.28 1.41
CA SER A 355 20.15 15.25 1.96
C SER A 355 19.58 13.87 1.60
N HIS A 356 20.41 12.83 1.69
CA HIS A 356 19.94 11.45 1.59
C HIS A 356 18.72 11.20 2.47
N ARG A 357 18.73 11.80 3.62
CA ARG A 357 17.69 11.72 4.62
C ARG A 357 16.37 12.40 4.21
N SER A 358 16.41 13.63 3.68
CA SER A 358 15.20 14.29 3.18
C SER A 358 14.57 13.49 2.05
N PHE A 359 15.40 12.89 1.19
CA PHE A 359 14.92 11.96 0.16
C PHE A 359 14.31 10.68 0.74
N GLY A 360 14.93 10.10 1.78
CA GLY A 360 14.36 8.93 2.46
C GLY A 360 12.99 9.21 3.09
N ILE A 361 12.83 10.34 3.80
CA ILE A 361 11.55 10.81 4.32
C ILE A 361 10.53 11.02 3.20
N TYR A 362 10.96 11.68 2.12
CA TYR A 362 10.10 11.93 0.97
C TYR A 362 9.61 10.63 0.32
N SER A 363 10.47 9.63 0.17
CA SER A 363 10.08 8.33 -0.38
C SER A 363 9.04 7.60 0.49
N LEU A 364 9.15 7.69 1.83
CA LEU A 364 8.09 7.16 2.72
C LEU A 364 6.77 7.92 2.57
N GLN A 365 6.82 9.24 2.36
CA GLN A 365 5.61 10.04 2.08
C GLN A 365 5.00 9.63 0.74
N CYS A 366 5.81 9.40 -0.29
CA CYS A 366 5.35 8.88 -1.58
C CYS A 366 4.65 7.52 -1.42
N ALA A 367 5.16 6.61 -0.58
CA ALA A 367 4.50 5.34 -0.30
C ALA A 367 3.06 5.54 0.22
N ILE A 368 2.82 6.52 1.08
CA ILE A 368 1.48 6.83 1.61
C ILE A 368 0.62 7.51 0.54
N ILE A 369 1.19 8.44 -0.23
CA ILE A 369 0.48 9.18 -1.28
C ILE A 369 -0.02 8.22 -2.37
N ILE A 370 0.83 7.36 -2.92
CA ILE A 370 0.44 6.40 -3.98
C ILE A 370 -0.62 5.43 -3.50
N TYR A 371 -0.63 5.15 -2.21
CA TYR A 371 -1.53 4.23 -1.56
C TYR A 371 -2.96 4.77 -1.45
N LEU A 372 -3.09 6.04 -1.05
CA LEU A 372 -4.38 6.72 -0.89
C LEU A 372 -4.82 7.47 -2.14
N PHE A 373 -4.05 7.38 -3.25
CA PHE A 373 -4.33 8.17 -4.45
C PHE A 373 -5.68 7.77 -5.08
N PRO A 374 -6.65 8.69 -5.15
CA PRO A 374 -7.92 8.43 -5.80
C PRO A 374 -7.77 8.55 -7.33
N PRO A 375 -8.51 7.83 -8.13
CA PRO A 375 -9.46 6.74 -7.91
C PRO A 375 -8.84 5.35 -8.18
N MET A 376 -7.62 5.10 -7.71
CA MET A 376 -6.90 3.85 -8.02
C MET A 376 -7.63 2.61 -7.52
N ILE A 377 -7.40 1.52 -8.24
CA ILE A 377 -7.88 0.19 -7.86
C ILE A 377 -7.05 -0.29 -6.68
N THR A 378 -7.71 -0.49 -5.54
CA THR A 378 -7.12 -0.91 -4.27
C THR A 378 -7.77 -2.19 -3.75
N GLY A 379 -7.17 -2.80 -2.73
CA GLY A 379 -7.80 -3.86 -1.95
C GLY A 379 -8.86 -3.31 -0.98
N ASN A 380 -9.52 -4.20 -0.25
CA ASN A 380 -10.47 -3.84 0.79
C ASN A 380 -9.76 -3.10 1.93
N PHE A 381 -10.23 -1.90 2.27
CA PHE A 381 -9.62 -1.05 3.29
C PHE A 381 -9.81 -1.62 4.72
N PHE A 382 -10.93 -2.29 5.00
CA PHE A 382 -11.27 -2.74 6.35
C PHE A 382 -10.83 -4.16 6.69
N LEU A 383 -10.81 -5.07 5.71
CA LEU A 383 -10.49 -6.48 5.93
C LEU A 383 -9.27 -6.98 5.17
N SER A 384 -8.56 -6.10 4.50
CA SER A 384 -7.41 -6.53 3.73
C SER A 384 -6.18 -6.69 4.61
N TRP A 385 -5.52 -7.85 4.52
CA TRP A 385 -4.15 -8.02 5.01
C TRP A 385 -3.18 -6.97 4.40
N TYR A 386 -3.53 -6.35 3.29
CA TYR A 386 -2.86 -5.16 2.77
C TYR A 386 -2.87 -3.98 3.74
N GLY A 387 -3.82 -3.88 4.67
CA GLY A 387 -3.84 -2.84 5.69
C GLY A 387 -2.53 -2.76 6.46
N PHE A 388 -1.87 -3.90 6.72
CA PHE A 388 -0.56 -3.90 7.37
C PHE A 388 0.54 -3.25 6.51
N ILE A 389 0.48 -3.43 5.19
CA ILE A 389 1.39 -2.73 4.25
C ILE A 389 1.08 -1.23 4.24
N TYR A 390 -0.17 -0.83 4.40
CA TYR A 390 -0.61 0.57 4.42
C TYR A 390 -0.08 1.32 5.62
N TYR A 391 -0.17 0.73 6.77
CA TYR A 391 0.28 1.34 8.00
C TYR A 391 1.79 1.27 8.21
N LEU A 392 2.51 0.44 7.43
CA LEU A 392 3.96 0.31 7.53
C LEU A 392 4.69 1.64 7.24
N PRO A 393 4.49 2.35 6.10
CA PRO A 393 5.19 3.60 5.84
C PRO A 393 4.79 4.72 6.80
N ILE A 394 3.57 4.71 7.35
CA ILE A 394 3.16 5.64 8.40
C ILE A 394 3.97 5.40 9.67
N SER A 395 4.12 4.14 10.09
CA SER A 395 4.92 3.75 11.26
C SER A 395 6.38 4.16 11.09
N LEU A 396 6.97 3.89 9.94
CA LEU A 396 8.35 4.27 9.63
C LEU A 396 8.52 5.79 9.58
N PHE A 397 7.59 6.52 8.95
CA PHE A 397 7.61 7.98 8.95
C PHE A 397 7.61 8.53 10.37
N MET A 398 6.78 8.00 11.28
CA MET A 398 6.74 8.41 12.68
C MET A 398 8.06 8.15 13.41
N VAL A 399 8.69 6.98 13.16
CA VAL A 399 10.01 6.63 13.72
C VAL A 399 11.07 7.63 13.27
N TYR A 400 11.17 7.87 11.98
CA TYR A 400 12.26 8.66 11.42
C TYR A 400 12.02 10.17 11.53
N SER A 401 10.81 10.65 11.52
CA SER A 401 10.50 12.07 11.74
C SER A 401 10.72 12.50 13.19
N SER A 402 10.48 11.60 14.17
CA SER A 402 10.68 11.92 15.61
C SER A 402 12.14 12.01 16.04
N LYS A 403 13.05 11.39 15.31
CA LYS A 403 14.50 11.46 15.59
C LYS A 403 15.09 12.81 15.20
N TYR A 404 14.30 13.76 14.73
CA TYR A 404 14.77 14.92 13.98
C TYR A 404 14.03 16.22 14.30
N LYS A 405 13.28 16.20 15.40
CA LYS A 405 12.97 17.38 16.15
C LYS A 405 14.08 17.61 17.17
#